data_5befd3bd23f4c63b111290dda0ca337e
#
_entry.id   5befd3bd23f4c63b111290dda0ca337e
#
_cell.length_a   1.000
_cell.length_b   1.000
_cell.length_c   1.000
_cell.angle_alpha   90.00
_cell.angle_beta   90.00
_cell.angle_gamma   90.00
#
_symmetry.space_group_name_H-M   'P 1'
#
loop_
_entity.id
_entity.type
_entity.pdbx_description
1 polymer ?
#
loop_
_entity_poly.entity_id
_entity_poly.type
_entity_poly.pdbx_seq_one_letter_code
_entity_poly.pdbx_strand_id
1 'polypeptide(L)'
;MVIPKSNQELTFMKKAGIIVALAHRAAQTVIQPGITTKKINEIVENTIRKHGGIPSFKGLYGFPAAACISVNSVMVHGVPDDTMLHDGDIVSVDIGACYQGYHGDSAWTYAVGNISEETKAFL
;
A
#
# COMPACT_ATOMS: atom_id res chain seq x y z
N MET A 1 6.37 22.62 -22.09
CA MET A 1 7.33 23.22 -21.13
C MET A 1 6.99 22.78 -19.73
N VAL A 2 7.98 22.32 -18.98
CA VAL A 2 7.77 21.91 -17.61
C VAL A 2 7.97 23.13 -16.71
N ILE A 3 6.95 23.46 -15.93
CA ILE A 3 7.05 24.54 -14.96
C ILE A 3 7.63 23.94 -13.68
N PRO A 4 8.76 24.45 -13.18
CA PRO A 4 9.34 23.93 -11.95
C PRO A 4 8.36 24.11 -10.79
N LYS A 5 8.24 23.10 -9.96
CA LYS A 5 7.44 23.20 -8.74
C LYS A 5 8.18 24.07 -7.71
N SER A 6 7.43 24.79 -6.89
CA SER A 6 8.02 25.54 -5.80
C SER A 6 8.64 24.60 -4.75
N ASN A 7 9.53 25.13 -3.92
CA ASN A 7 10.12 24.33 -2.83
C ASN A 7 9.04 23.78 -1.88
N GLN A 8 7.98 24.55 -1.65
CA GLN A 8 6.88 24.13 -0.79
C GLN A 8 6.11 22.97 -1.44
N GLU A 9 5.87 23.02 -2.76
CA GLU A 9 5.20 21.93 -3.48
C GLU A 9 6.02 20.66 -3.43
N LEU A 10 7.35 20.76 -3.64
CA LEU A 10 8.25 19.61 -3.56
C LEU A 10 8.25 19.03 -2.16
N THR A 11 8.17 19.86 -1.13
CA THR A 11 8.08 19.42 0.26
C THR A 11 6.81 18.61 0.49
N PHE A 12 5.67 19.06 -0.03
CA PHE A 12 4.40 18.35 0.12
C PHE A 12 4.41 17.01 -0.65
N MET A 13 4.99 16.99 -1.85
CA MET A 13 5.14 15.74 -2.62
C MET A 13 6.02 14.74 -1.88
N LYS A 14 7.12 15.22 -1.32
CA LYS A 14 8.03 14.38 -0.53
C LYS A 14 7.32 13.84 0.71
N LYS A 15 6.52 14.66 1.37
CA LYS A 15 5.74 14.24 2.53
C LYS A 15 4.73 13.15 2.16
N ALA A 16 4.04 13.30 1.03
CA ALA A 16 3.11 12.27 0.56
C ALA A 16 3.84 10.94 0.34
N GLY A 17 5.03 10.97 -0.26
CA GLY A 17 5.84 9.77 -0.45
C GLY A 17 6.29 9.14 0.85
N ILE A 18 6.65 9.95 1.85
CA ILE A 18 7.04 9.47 3.17
C ILE A 18 5.85 8.77 3.85
N ILE A 19 4.65 9.35 3.75
CA ILE A 19 3.44 8.75 4.32
C ILE A 19 3.19 7.36 3.70
N VAL A 20 3.33 7.24 2.37
CA VAL A 20 3.20 5.95 1.69
C VAL A 20 4.23 4.94 2.21
N ALA A 21 5.47 5.35 2.37
CA ALA A 21 6.52 4.48 2.90
C ALA A 21 6.22 4.03 4.34
N LEU A 22 5.70 4.92 5.17
CA LEU A 22 5.30 4.58 6.55
C LEU A 22 4.14 3.59 6.54
N ALA A 23 3.18 3.76 5.64
CA ALA A 23 2.05 2.84 5.51
C ALA A 23 2.54 1.44 5.06
N HIS A 24 3.50 1.37 4.13
CA HIS A 24 4.10 0.10 3.74
C HIS A 24 4.81 -0.58 4.91
N ARG A 25 5.57 0.17 5.69
CA ARG A 25 6.26 -0.39 6.86
C ARG A 25 5.27 -0.92 7.89
N ALA A 26 4.18 -0.20 8.13
CA ALA A 26 3.13 -0.66 9.03
C ALA A 26 2.47 -1.94 8.52
N ALA A 27 2.19 -2.01 7.22
CA ALA A 27 1.63 -3.21 6.59
C ALA A 27 2.60 -4.39 6.75
N GLN A 28 3.89 -4.16 6.50
CA GLN A 28 4.90 -5.21 6.59
C GLN A 28 4.94 -5.88 7.97
N THR A 29 4.71 -5.12 9.03
CA THR A 29 4.77 -5.68 10.39
C THR A 29 3.66 -6.68 10.68
N VAL A 30 2.57 -6.68 9.90
CA VAL A 30 1.40 -7.53 10.13
C VAL A 30 1.20 -8.57 9.03
N ILE A 31 2.01 -8.54 7.98
CA ILE A 31 1.92 -9.54 6.90
C ILE A 31 2.48 -10.86 7.40
N GLN A 32 1.58 -11.79 7.71
CA GLN A 32 1.91 -13.10 8.23
C GLN A 32 0.74 -14.04 7.93
N PRO A 33 0.96 -15.37 7.98
CA PRO A 33 -0.14 -16.31 7.80
C PRO A 33 -1.26 -16.04 8.79
N GLY A 34 -2.50 -16.05 8.30
CA GLY A 34 -3.68 -15.84 9.12
C GLY A 34 -4.23 -14.43 9.12
N ILE A 35 -3.50 -13.44 8.59
CA ILE A 35 -4.04 -12.09 8.47
C ILE A 35 -4.92 -11.98 7.21
N THR A 36 -5.96 -11.14 7.28
CA THR A 36 -6.81 -10.88 6.12
C THR A 36 -6.31 -9.64 5.37
N THR A 37 -6.62 -9.57 4.07
CA THR A 37 -6.28 -8.38 3.27
C THR A 37 -7.03 -7.16 3.79
N LYS A 38 -8.25 -7.35 4.30
CA LYS A 38 -9.03 -6.29 4.94
C LYS A 38 -8.28 -5.68 6.14
N LYS A 39 -7.65 -6.51 6.96
CA LYS A 39 -6.91 -6.04 8.14
C LYS A 39 -5.68 -5.24 7.72
N ILE A 40 -4.99 -5.69 6.68
CA ILE A 40 -3.86 -4.95 6.12
C ILE A 40 -4.32 -3.57 5.65
N ASN A 41 -5.45 -3.50 4.96
CA ASN A 41 -6.01 -2.24 4.50
C ASN A 41 -6.34 -1.29 5.65
N GLU A 42 -6.92 -1.81 6.75
CA GLU A 42 -7.23 -0.98 7.92
C GLU A 42 -5.95 -0.33 8.50
N ILE A 43 -4.88 -1.09 8.60
CA ILE A 43 -3.61 -0.61 9.12
C ILE A 43 -3.01 0.45 8.19
N VAL A 44 -3.08 0.23 6.87
CA VAL A 44 -2.62 1.19 5.88
C VAL A 44 -3.40 2.50 6.00
N GLU A 45 -4.72 2.43 6.04
CA GLU A 45 -5.55 3.63 6.14
C GLU A 45 -5.27 4.39 7.43
N ASN A 46 -5.20 3.69 8.55
CA ASN A 46 -4.93 4.31 9.85
C ASN A 46 -3.59 5.02 9.85
N THR A 47 -2.56 4.42 9.24
CA THR A 47 -1.23 5.02 9.17
C THR A 47 -1.25 6.30 8.32
N ILE A 48 -1.90 6.25 7.16
CA ILE A 48 -2.01 7.42 6.28
C ILE A 48 -2.68 8.57 7.01
N ARG A 49 -3.81 8.32 7.66
CA ARG A 49 -4.57 9.36 8.36
C ARG A 49 -3.84 9.89 9.59
N LYS A 50 -3.13 9.01 10.30
CA LYS A 50 -2.34 9.40 11.46
C LYS A 50 -1.27 10.44 11.11
N HIS A 51 -0.73 10.36 9.90
CA HIS A 51 0.33 11.27 9.45
C HIS A 51 -0.20 12.44 8.63
N GLY A 52 -1.50 12.67 8.65
CA GLY A 52 -2.11 13.84 8.02
C GLY A 52 -2.45 13.67 6.55
N GLY A 53 -2.34 12.44 6.02
CA GLY A 53 -2.69 12.15 4.64
C GLY A 53 -4.12 11.67 4.47
N ILE A 54 -4.53 11.56 3.22
CA ILE A 54 -5.82 10.99 2.81
C ILE A 54 -5.52 9.86 1.85
N PRO A 55 -6.16 8.67 2.01
CA PRO A 55 -5.96 7.58 1.05
C PRO A 55 -6.38 8.00 -0.37
N SER A 56 -5.44 7.96 -1.32
CA SER A 56 -5.70 8.41 -2.69
C SER A 56 -6.71 7.54 -3.41
N PHE A 57 -6.70 6.23 -3.15
CA PHE A 57 -7.52 5.28 -3.89
C PHE A 57 -8.96 5.22 -3.39
N LYS A 58 -9.19 5.56 -2.13
CA LYS A 58 -10.52 5.44 -1.53
C LYS A 58 -11.48 6.43 -2.17
N GLY A 59 -12.51 5.90 -2.82
CA GLY A 59 -13.48 6.70 -3.55
C GLY A 59 -13.12 6.99 -5.00
N LEU A 60 -11.87 6.72 -5.42
CA LEU A 60 -11.46 6.92 -6.81
C LEU A 60 -12.15 5.87 -7.69
N TYR A 61 -12.94 6.32 -8.67
CA TYR A 61 -13.72 5.43 -9.55
C TYR A 61 -14.53 4.41 -8.75
N GLY A 62 -14.99 4.78 -7.54
CA GLY A 62 -15.76 3.89 -6.68
C GLY A 62 -14.94 2.85 -5.94
N PHE A 63 -13.60 2.96 -5.92
CA PHE A 63 -12.76 2.00 -5.20
C PHE A 63 -13.02 2.12 -3.69
N PRO A 64 -13.33 0.99 -2.99
CA PRO A 64 -13.86 1.06 -1.62
C PRO A 64 -12.78 1.07 -0.53
N ALA A 65 -11.50 1.07 -0.87
CA ALA A 65 -10.44 0.83 0.10
C ALA A 65 -9.25 1.78 -0.07
N ALA A 66 -8.39 1.83 0.94
CA ALA A 66 -7.20 2.68 0.95
C ALA A 66 -6.03 2.08 0.18
N ALA A 67 -6.00 0.76 0.03
CA ALA A 67 -4.93 0.04 -0.65
C ALA A 67 -5.50 -0.97 -1.63
N CYS A 68 -4.73 -1.22 -2.69
CA CYS A 68 -5.01 -2.28 -3.65
C CYS A 68 -4.13 -3.47 -3.26
N ILE A 69 -4.71 -4.59 -2.87
CA ILE A 69 -3.98 -5.74 -2.33
C ILE A 69 -4.27 -6.97 -3.17
N SER A 70 -3.24 -7.55 -3.78
CA SER A 70 -3.35 -8.73 -4.63
C SER A 70 -2.53 -9.86 -4.04
N VAL A 71 -3.12 -11.06 -3.98
CA VAL A 71 -2.48 -12.25 -3.43
C VAL A 71 -2.09 -13.17 -4.58
N ASN A 72 -0.81 -13.57 -4.62
CA ASN A 72 -0.23 -14.39 -5.68
C ASN A 72 -0.43 -13.75 -7.05
N SER A 73 -0.79 -14.52 -8.07
CA SER A 73 -1.00 -14.00 -9.41
C SER A 73 -2.45 -13.63 -9.70
N VAL A 74 -3.30 -13.53 -8.69
CA VAL A 74 -4.70 -13.20 -8.87
C VAL A 74 -4.81 -11.69 -9.09
N MET A 75 -5.06 -11.30 -10.33
CA MET A 75 -5.17 -9.90 -10.76
C MET A 75 -6.60 -9.37 -10.64
N VAL A 76 -7.32 -9.82 -9.64
CA VAL A 76 -8.74 -9.43 -9.48
C VAL A 76 -8.83 -8.18 -8.63
N HIS A 77 -9.04 -7.07 -9.26
CA HIS A 77 -9.34 -5.73 -8.69
C HIS A 77 -8.61 -5.29 -7.42
N GLY A 78 -7.89 -6.19 -6.74
CA GLY A 78 -7.10 -5.87 -5.54
C GLY A 78 -7.91 -5.31 -4.38
N VAL A 79 -9.22 -5.53 -4.33
CA VAL A 79 -10.07 -5.02 -3.25
C VAL A 79 -9.85 -5.84 -1.99
N PRO A 80 -9.43 -5.21 -0.88
CA PRO A 80 -9.26 -5.91 0.39
C PRO A 80 -10.58 -6.51 0.87
N ASP A 81 -10.52 -7.74 1.36
CA ASP A 81 -11.68 -8.47 1.84
C ASP A 81 -11.27 -9.42 2.97
N ASP A 82 -12.09 -10.43 3.23
CA ASP A 82 -11.82 -11.43 4.26
C ASP A 82 -10.87 -12.52 3.80
N THR A 83 -10.25 -12.39 2.63
CA THR A 83 -9.25 -13.35 2.16
C THR A 83 -8.07 -13.39 3.12
N MET A 84 -7.79 -14.58 3.63
CA MET A 84 -6.72 -14.81 4.61
C MET A 84 -5.44 -15.19 3.89
N LEU A 85 -4.31 -14.62 4.33
CA LEU A 85 -3.00 -14.98 3.80
C LEU A 85 -2.54 -16.31 4.38
N HIS A 86 -1.88 -17.10 3.55
CA HIS A 86 -1.33 -18.40 3.92
C HIS A 86 0.19 -18.41 3.77
N ASP A 87 0.83 -19.32 4.50
CA ASP A 87 2.28 -19.51 4.37
C ASP A 87 2.63 -19.84 2.92
N GLY A 88 3.63 -19.17 2.38
CA GLY A 88 4.04 -19.32 0.99
C GLY A 88 3.39 -18.37 0.01
N ASP A 89 2.39 -17.60 0.43
CA ASP A 89 1.74 -16.61 -0.44
C ASP A 89 2.68 -15.44 -0.73
N ILE A 90 2.44 -14.79 -1.86
CA ILE A 90 3.08 -13.53 -2.22
C ILE A 90 1.98 -12.50 -2.31
N VAL A 91 2.12 -11.40 -1.58
CA VAL A 91 1.13 -10.34 -1.55
C VAL A 91 1.73 -9.04 -2.08
N SER A 92 1.04 -8.40 -3.01
CA SER A 92 1.41 -7.09 -3.54
C SER A 92 0.45 -6.07 -2.96
N VAL A 93 1.01 -5.01 -2.39
CA VAL A 93 0.24 -3.94 -1.75
C VAL A 93 0.58 -2.63 -2.45
N ASP A 94 -0.42 -2.01 -3.08
CA ASP A 94 -0.29 -0.73 -3.76
C ASP A 94 -0.97 0.32 -2.89
N ILE A 95 -0.20 1.32 -2.45
CA ILE A 95 -0.66 2.34 -1.52
C ILE A 95 -0.50 3.71 -2.16
N GLY A 96 -1.55 4.53 -2.05
CA GLY A 96 -1.49 5.92 -2.45
C GLY A 96 -1.95 6.83 -1.31
N ALA A 97 -1.26 7.95 -1.14
CA ALA A 97 -1.62 8.95 -0.14
C ALA A 97 -1.59 10.34 -0.75
N CYS A 98 -2.55 11.17 -0.34
CA CYS A 98 -2.63 12.57 -0.72
C CYS A 98 -2.31 13.42 0.51
N TYR A 99 -1.37 14.34 0.37
CA TYR A 99 -1.00 15.29 1.42
C TYR A 99 -1.03 16.70 0.85
N GLN A 100 -1.88 17.55 1.40
CA GLN A 100 -2.06 18.95 0.95
C GLN A 100 -2.32 19.04 -0.56
N GLY A 101 -3.08 18.10 -1.11
CA GLY A 101 -3.41 18.05 -2.54
C GLY A 101 -2.37 17.37 -3.43
N TYR A 102 -1.24 16.93 -2.88
CA TYR A 102 -0.19 16.25 -3.63
C TYR A 102 -0.18 14.76 -3.32
N HIS A 103 -0.06 13.95 -4.37
CA HIS A 103 -0.16 12.49 -4.28
C HIS A 103 1.20 11.82 -4.34
N GLY A 104 1.34 10.73 -3.58
CA GLY A 104 2.42 9.79 -3.72
C GLY A 104 1.83 8.39 -3.77
N ASP A 105 2.49 7.48 -4.49
CA ASP A 105 2.07 6.08 -4.50
C ASP A 105 3.25 5.16 -4.75
N SER A 106 3.13 3.92 -4.28
CA SER A 106 4.08 2.86 -4.58
C SER A 106 3.46 1.51 -4.30
N ALA A 107 3.93 0.50 -5.03
CA ALA A 107 3.51 -0.87 -4.85
C ALA A 107 4.72 -1.69 -4.39
N TRP A 108 4.57 -2.41 -3.28
CA TRP A 108 5.61 -3.29 -2.75
C TRP A 108 5.07 -4.72 -2.71
N THR A 109 5.98 -5.68 -2.87
CA THR A 109 5.63 -7.10 -2.85
C THR A 109 6.28 -7.76 -1.64
N TYR A 110 5.49 -8.54 -0.92
CA TYR A 110 5.93 -9.18 0.33
C TYR A 110 5.73 -10.69 0.25
N ALA A 111 6.64 -11.42 0.89
CA ALA A 111 6.48 -12.85 1.11
C ALA A 111 5.75 -13.09 2.41
N VAL A 112 4.87 -14.10 2.43
CA VAL A 112 4.11 -14.48 3.63
C VAL A 112 4.71 -15.76 4.20
N GLY A 113 5.29 -15.68 5.41
CA GLY A 113 5.90 -16.82 6.06
C GLY A 113 7.11 -17.36 5.30
N ASN A 114 7.19 -18.68 5.16
CA ASN A 114 8.30 -19.35 4.47
C ASN A 114 8.01 -19.51 2.98
N ILE A 115 8.92 -19.00 2.14
CA ILE A 115 8.82 -19.16 0.68
C ILE A 115 10.08 -19.85 0.19
N SER A 116 10.01 -20.39 -1.05
CA SER A 116 11.17 -21.04 -1.66
C SER A 116 12.25 -20.01 -1.99
N GLU A 117 13.51 -20.46 -2.06
CA GLU A 117 14.62 -19.60 -2.47
C GLU A 117 14.40 -19.02 -3.87
N GLU A 118 13.82 -19.83 -4.77
CA GLU A 118 13.50 -19.37 -6.11
C GLU A 118 12.49 -18.22 -6.08
N THR A 119 11.46 -18.32 -5.26
CA THR A 119 10.47 -17.26 -5.10
C THR A 119 11.11 -15.99 -4.53
N LYS A 120 11.99 -16.13 -3.53
CA LYS A 120 12.69 -15.00 -2.94
C LYS A 120 13.50 -14.20 -3.97
N ALA A 121 14.03 -14.87 -4.98
CA ALA A 121 14.84 -14.22 -6.01
C ALA A 121 14.04 -13.24 -6.86
N PHE A 122 12.71 -13.32 -6.86
CA PHE A 122 11.84 -12.44 -7.64
C PHE A 122 11.20 -11.31 -6.81
N LEU A 123 11.52 -11.19 -5.54
CA LEU A 123 10.93 -10.17 -4.65
C LEU A 123 11.76 -8.90 -4.53
#